data_9efed24d98eba8b937189f512a635889
#
_entry.id   9efed24d98eba8b937189f512a635889
#
_cell.length_a   1.000
_cell.length_b   1.000
_cell.length_c   1.000
_cell.angle_alpha   90.00
_cell.angle_beta   90.00
_cell.angle_gamma   90.00
#
_symmetry.space_group_name_H-M   'P 1'
#
loop_
_entity.id
_entity.type
_entity.pdbx_description
1 polymer ?
#
loop_
_entity_poly.entity_id
_entity_poly.type
_entity_poly.pdbx_seq_one_letter_code
_entity_poly.pdbx_strand_id
1 'polypeptide(L)'
;MPGFELFGDAERKEVKDVLDSGVLMRYGFDGLRKGQWKAKDLETEIEKRFAVQHAQLLSSGTAAVSMALAASGVGAGDEVIMPCFTFVASFEAILMLGATPVVVDIDDTLTLDIDAVKTSISPKTKAIMPVHMCGSMANLD
;
A
#
# COMPACT_ATOMS: atom_id res chain seq x y z
N MET A 1 -11.53 -14.43 4.05
CA MET A 1 -10.42 -13.50 4.36
C MET A 1 -9.93 -13.84 5.75
N PRO A 2 -8.63 -14.07 5.97
CA PRO A 2 -8.12 -14.32 7.31
C PRO A 2 -8.37 -13.10 8.21
N GLY A 3 -8.71 -13.35 9.47
CA GLY A 3 -8.96 -12.33 10.48
C GLY A 3 -10.43 -12.07 10.81
N PHE A 4 -11.40 -12.54 10.00
CA PHE A 4 -12.83 -12.34 10.33
C PHE A 4 -13.25 -13.06 11.61
N GLU A 5 -12.58 -14.13 11.96
CA GLU A 5 -12.74 -14.89 13.20
C GLU A 5 -12.38 -14.08 14.46
N LEU A 6 -11.56 -13.03 14.28
CA LEU A 6 -11.18 -12.11 15.36
C LEU A 6 -12.12 -10.91 15.48
N PHE A 7 -13.09 -10.79 14.54
CA PHE A 7 -14.02 -9.66 14.51
C PHE A 7 -15.07 -9.81 15.61
N GLY A 8 -14.90 -9.04 16.67
CA GLY A 8 -15.71 -9.11 17.89
C GLY A 8 -16.42 -7.82 18.26
N ASP A 9 -16.72 -7.68 19.54
CA ASP A 9 -17.44 -6.51 20.08
C ASP A 9 -16.57 -5.25 20.09
N ALA A 10 -15.25 -5.40 20.17
CA ALA A 10 -14.32 -4.26 20.10
C ALA A 10 -14.43 -3.56 18.74
N GLU A 11 -14.34 -4.31 17.65
CA GLU A 11 -14.43 -3.77 16.28
C GLU A 11 -15.82 -3.19 16.00
N ARG A 12 -16.87 -3.88 16.47
CA ARG A 12 -18.26 -3.38 16.34
C ARG A 12 -18.45 -2.06 17.06
N LYS A 13 -17.85 -1.93 18.25
CA LYS A 13 -17.91 -0.68 19.02
C LYS A 13 -17.23 0.47 18.26
N GLU A 14 -16.02 0.24 17.71
CA GLU A 14 -15.29 1.26 16.96
C GLU A 14 -16.09 1.75 15.73
N VAL A 15 -16.71 0.82 14.99
CA VAL A 15 -17.58 1.15 13.85
C VAL A 15 -18.82 1.91 14.32
N LYS A 16 -19.45 1.46 15.39
CA LYS A 16 -20.64 2.10 15.96
C LYS A 16 -20.35 3.53 16.39
N ASP A 17 -19.23 3.79 17.05
CA ASP A 17 -18.82 5.12 17.49
C ASP A 17 -18.75 6.10 16.30
N VAL A 18 -18.23 5.64 15.14
CA VAL A 18 -18.19 6.45 13.93
C VAL A 18 -19.58 6.74 13.39
N LEU A 19 -20.44 5.72 13.32
CA LEU A 19 -21.84 5.88 12.87
C LEU A 19 -22.63 6.82 13.79
N ASP A 20 -22.48 6.68 15.09
CA ASP A 20 -23.14 7.55 16.08
C ASP A 20 -22.67 9.00 16.02
N SER A 21 -21.43 9.26 15.55
CA SER A 21 -20.93 10.61 15.31
C SER A 21 -21.63 11.28 14.12
N GLY A 22 -22.17 10.51 13.18
CA GLY A 22 -22.73 11.00 11.92
C GLY A 22 -21.69 11.56 10.94
N VAL A 23 -20.39 11.52 11.26
CA VAL A 23 -19.32 12.08 10.43
C VAL A 23 -18.52 10.96 9.79
N LEU A 24 -18.84 10.66 8.53
CA LEU A 24 -18.16 9.63 7.72
C LEU A 24 -17.06 10.19 6.81
N MET A 25 -16.92 11.50 6.74
CA MET A 25 -15.91 12.16 5.90
C MET A 25 -14.55 12.17 6.58
N ARG A 26 -13.49 12.12 5.76
CA ARG A 26 -12.12 12.07 6.26
C ARG A 26 -11.67 13.37 6.94
N TYR A 27 -12.10 14.53 6.50
CA TYR A 27 -11.66 15.83 6.98
C TYR A 27 -12.85 16.76 7.26
N GLY A 28 -12.60 17.80 8.02
CA GLY A 28 -13.63 18.74 8.48
C GLY A 28 -14.47 18.17 9.64
N PHE A 29 -15.42 18.96 10.06
CA PHE A 29 -16.40 18.60 11.09
C PHE A 29 -15.82 18.32 12.49
N ASP A 30 -14.68 18.91 12.82
CA ASP A 30 -13.97 18.66 14.10
C ASP A 30 -14.87 18.80 15.33
N GLY A 31 -15.73 19.81 15.35
CA GLY A 31 -16.69 20.02 16.43
C GLY A 31 -17.72 18.89 16.59
N LEU A 32 -18.12 18.26 15.49
CA LEU A 32 -19.08 17.15 15.50
C LEU A 32 -18.44 15.82 15.86
N ARG A 33 -17.13 15.65 15.58
CA ARG A 33 -16.39 14.42 15.88
C ARG A 33 -16.17 14.18 17.36
N LYS A 34 -16.30 15.19 18.20
CA LYS A 34 -16.09 15.11 19.65
C LYS A 34 -14.75 14.47 20.03
N GLY A 35 -13.71 14.75 19.25
CA GLY A 35 -12.37 14.20 19.44
C GLY A 35 -12.18 12.76 18.93
N GLN A 36 -13.17 12.16 18.29
CA GLN A 36 -13.08 10.79 17.74
C GLN A 36 -12.75 10.83 16.24
N TRP A 37 -11.55 10.43 15.89
CA TRP A 37 -11.11 10.41 14.49
C TRP A 37 -10.30 9.15 14.20
N LYS A 38 -10.99 8.01 14.12
CA LYS A 38 -10.39 6.67 14.07
C LYS A 38 -9.30 6.52 12.99
N ALA A 39 -9.55 7.06 11.79
CA ALA A 39 -8.56 7.01 10.71
C ALA A 39 -7.28 7.79 11.07
N LYS A 40 -7.42 8.99 11.61
CA LYS A 40 -6.28 9.82 12.03
C LYS A 40 -5.54 9.21 13.22
N ASP A 41 -6.27 8.63 14.14
CA ASP A 41 -5.68 7.96 15.31
C ASP A 41 -4.82 6.78 14.86
N LEU A 42 -5.30 5.98 13.89
CA LEU A 42 -4.53 4.88 13.31
C LEU A 42 -3.30 5.37 12.53
N GLU A 43 -3.43 6.44 11.73
CA GLU A 43 -2.28 7.04 11.02
C GLU A 43 -1.21 7.49 12.01
N THR A 44 -1.60 8.17 13.09
CA THR A 44 -0.68 8.60 14.15
C THR A 44 0.01 7.41 14.83
N GLU A 45 -0.72 6.31 15.04
CA GLU A 45 -0.13 5.11 15.61
C GLU A 45 0.87 4.43 14.66
N ILE A 46 0.56 4.39 13.36
CA ILE A 46 1.47 3.90 12.32
C ILE A 46 2.74 4.75 12.29
N GLU A 47 2.62 6.09 12.30
CA GLU A 47 3.76 7.01 12.32
C GLU A 47 4.70 6.71 13.49
N LYS A 48 4.16 6.53 14.68
CA LYS A 48 4.94 6.17 15.87
C LYS A 48 5.59 4.80 15.78
N ARG A 49 4.81 3.80 15.39
CA ARG A 49 5.25 2.39 15.38
C ARG A 49 6.34 2.12 14.37
N PHE A 50 6.27 2.77 13.21
CA PHE A 50 7.22 2.59 12.11
C PHE A 50 8.27 3.71 12.04
N ALA A 51 8.24 4.66 12.97
CA ALA A 51 9.16 5.81 13.01
C ALA A 51 9.19 6.58 11.67
N VAL A 52 8.02 6.74 11.03
CA VAL A 52 7.87 7.53 9.80
C VAL A 52 7.23 8.88 10.10
N GLN A 53 7.49 9.87 9.27
CA GLN A 53 6.98 11.24 9.48
C GLN A 53 5.50 11.38 9.14
N HIS A 54 5.00 10.61 8.19
CA HIS A 54 3.63 10.70 7.69
C HIS A 54 3.08 9.31 7.35
N ALA A 55 1.82 9.10 7.69
CA ALA A 55 1.04 7.96 7.27
C ALA A 55 -0.29 8.41 6.69
N GLN A 56 -0.77 7.74 5.67
CA GLN A 56 -2.03 8.03 5.01
C GLN A 56 -2.81 6.76 4.78
N LEU A 57 -4.00 6.66 5.35
CA LEU A 57 -4.93 5.57 5.06
C LEU A 57 -5.68 5.84 3.76
N LEU A 58 -5.85 4.78 2.99
CA LEU A 58 -6.54 4.79 1.70
C LEU A 58 -7.66 3.73 1.68
N SER A 59 -8.51 3.78 0.69
CA SER A 59 -9.70 2.91 0.61
C SER A 59 -9.40 1.44 0.33
N SER A 60 -8.20 1.14 -0.19
CA SER A 60 -7.76 -0.23 -0.51
C SER A 60 -6.24 -0.32 -0.62
N GLY A 61 -5.71 -1.56 -0.55
CA GLY A 61 -4.30 -1.81 -0.80
C GLY A 61 -3.87 -1.40 -2.22
N THR A 62 -4.69 -1.64 -3.23
CA THR A 62 -4.43 -1.21 -4.61
C THR A 62 -4.26 0.32 -4.69
N ALA A 63 -5.18 1.07 -4.08
CA ALA A 63 -5.08 2.52 -4.02
C ALA A 63 -3.82 2.97 -3.26
N ALA A 64 -3.43 2.24 -2.21
CA ALA A 64 -2.23 2.55 -1.44
C ALA A 64 -0.94 2.36 -2.27
N VAL A 65 -0.83 1.26 -3.01
CA VAL A 65 0.32 1.01 -3.90
C VAL A 65 0.38 2.05 -5.01
N SER A 66 -0.74 2.35 -5.68
CA SER A 66 -0.79 3.40 -6.72
C SER A 66 -0.35 4.75 -6.18
N MET A 67 -0.83 5.13 -4.99
CA MET A 67 -0.48 6.40 -4.37
C MET A 67 0.99 6.45 -3.96
N ALA A 68 1.54 5.34 -3.44
CA ALA A 68 2.96 5.26 -3.08
C ALA A 68 3.87 5.42 -4.31
N LEU A 69 3.53 4.77 -5.42
CA LEU A 69 4.24 4.93 -6.70
C LEU A 69 4.15 6.37 -7.22
N ALA A 70 2.94 6.97 -7.21
CA ALA A 70 2.75 8.36 -7.61
C ALA A 70 3.56 9.32 -6.74
N ALA A 71 3.56 9.13 -5.41
CA ALA A 71 4.34 9.92 -4.47
C ALA A 71 5.86 9.78 -4.67
N SER A 72 6.30 8.63 -5.21
CA SER A 72 7.69 8.39 -5.63
C SER A 72 8.03 9.01 -7.00
N GLY A 73 7.07 9.69 -7.63
CA GLY A 73 7.25 10.38 -8.90
C GLY A 73 7.11 9.47 -10.13
N VAL A 74 6.47 8.30 -9.99
CA VAL A 74 6.15 7.42 -11.12
C VAL A 74 4.97 7.98 -11.89
N GLY A 75 5.06 8.00 -13.22
CA GLY A 75 4.02 8.50 -14.11
C GLY A 75 4.13 7.95 -15.53
N ALA A 76 3.38 8.58 -16.44
CA ALA A 76 3.34 8.17 -17.84
C ALA A 76 4.72 8.22 -18.51
N GLY A 77 5.10 7.12 -19.14
CA GLY A 77 6.39 6.96 -19.81
C GLY A 77 7.49 6.36 -18.95
N ASP A 78 7.30 6.26 -17.63
CA ASP A 78 8.20 5.58 -16.72
C ASP A 78 7.99 4.06 -16.74
N GLU A 79 9.01 3.33 -16.29
CA GLU A 79 8.98 1.90 -16.11
C GLU A 79 9.10 1.54 -14.62
N VAL A 80 8.33 0.54 -14.17
CA VAL A 80 8.41 -0.02 -12.83
C VAL A 80 8.68 -1.52 -12.94
N ILE A 81 9.82 -1.96 -12.39
CA ILE A 81 10.17 -3.39 -12.35
C ILE A 81 9.38 -4.05 -11.21
N MET A 82 8.77 -5.20 -11.50
CA MET A 82 7.96 -5.97 -10.56
C MET A 82 8.12 -7.47 -10.78
N PRO A 83 7.90 -8.32 -9.76
CA PRO A 83 7.98 -9.77 -9.93
C PRO A 83 6.79 -10.32 -10.74
N CYS A 84 7.01 -11.42 -11.46
CA CYS A 84 5.93 -12.14 -12.15
C CYS A 84 4.98 -12.85 -11.18
N PHE A 85 5.43 -13.18 -9.97
CA PHE A 85 4.61 -13.81 -8.93
C PHE A 85 4.18 -12.77 -7.90
N THR A 86 2.97 -12.23 -8.08
CA THR A 86 2.37 -11.22 -7.21
C THR A 86 0.86 -11.21 -7.39
N PHE A 87 0.17 -10.48 -6.52
CA PHE A 87 -1.25 -10.19 -6.72
C PHE A 87 -1.43 -9.16 -7.84
N VAL A 88 -2.48 -9.33 -8.64
CA VAL A 88 -2.75 -8.48 -9.82
C VAL A 88 -2.76 -6.98 -9.53
N ALA A 89 -3.09 -6.58 -8.30
CA ALA A 89 -3.08 -5.16 -7.89
C ALA A 89 -1.72 -4.48 -8.04
N SER A 90 -0.61 -5.22 -7.98
CA SER A 90 0.72 -4.68 -8.24
C SER A 90 0.86 -4.19 -9.68
N PHE A 91 0.38 -4.98 -10.61
CA PHE A 91 0.35 -4.66 -12.04
C PHE A 91 -0.62 -3.51 -12.34
N GLU A 92 -1.84 -3.60 -11.82
CA GLU A 92 -2.88 -2.58 -12.00
C GLU A 92 -2.45 -1.22 -11.46
N ALA A 93 -1.79 -1.18 -10.31
CA ALA A 93 -1.31 0.04 -9.68
C ALA A 93 -0.34 0.82 -10.58
N ILE A 94 0.52 0.13 -11.32
CA ILE A 94 1.46 0.74 -12.28
C ILE A 94 0.70 1.27 -13.49
N LEU A 95 -0.20 0.46 -14.05
CA LEU A 95 -1.00 0.87 -15.22
C LEU A 95 -1.89 2.07 -14.93
N MET A 96 -2.46 2.17 -13.73
CA MET A 96 -3.28 3.31 -13.32
C MET A 96 -2.56 4.66 -13.38
N LEU A 97 -1.23 4.64 -13.30
CA LEU A 97 -0.38 5.84 -13.42
C LEU A 97 0.10 6.11 -14.86
N GLY A 98 -0.30 5.27 -15.82
CA GLY A 98 0.18 5.35 -17.19
C GLY A 98 1.64 4.90 -17.37
N ALA A 99 2.24 4.30 -16.33
CA ALA A 99 3.56 3.72 -16.37
C ALA A 99 3.55 2.30 -16.97
N THR A 100 4.71 1.81 -17.37
CA THR A 100 4.87 0.48 -17.95
C THR A 100 5.38 -0.51 -16.90
N PRO A 101 4.65 -1.59 -16.60
CA PRO A 101 5.16 -2.65 -15.75
C PRO A 101 6.21 -3.47 -16.50
N VAL A 102 7.41 -3.58 -15.94
CA VAL A 102 8.48 -4.46 -16.41
C VAL A 102 8.48 -5.70 -15.51
N VAL A 103 7.89 -6.78 -16.03
CA VAL A 103 7.72 -8.01 -15.26
C VAL A 103 9.00 -8.84 -15.39
N VAL A 104 9.57 -9.23 -14.25
CA VAL A 104 10.79 -10.04 -14.17
C VAL A 104 10.54 -11.35 -13.44
N ASP A 105 11.43 -12.31 -13.63
CA ASP A 105 11.37 -13.61 -12.97
C ASP A 105 11.57 -13.50 -11.44
N ILE A 106 11.24 -14.59 -10.78
CA ILE A 106 11.44 -14.81 -9.35
C ILE A 106 12.52 -15.88 -9.13
N ASP A 107 13.16 -15.80 -7.98
CA ASP A 107 14.12 -16.82 -7.53
C ASP A 107 13.44 -17.94 -6.70
N ASP A 108 14.23 -18.85 -6.15
CA ASP A 108 13.76 -19.97 -5.33
C ASP A 108 13.02 -19.54 -4.05
N THR A 109 13.11 -18.26 -3.65
CA THR A 109 12.37 -17.69 -2.51
C THR A 109 10.98 -17.20 -2.90
N LEU A 110 10.60 -17.30 -4.18
CA LEU A 110 9.38 -16.78 -4.79
C LEU A 110 9.30 -15.24 -4.69
N THR A 111 10.43 -14.57 -4.60
CA THR A 111 10.55 -13.11 -4.64
C THR A 111 11.35 -12.67 -5.86
N LEU A 112 11.55 -11.37 -6.06
CA LEU A 112 12.30 -10.84 -7.20
C LEU A 112 13.68 -11.51 -7.34
N ASP A 113 13.99 -12.02 -8.55
CA ASP A 113 15.34 -12.41 -8.93
C ASP A 113 16.18 -11.14 -9.20
N ILE A 114 17.22 -10.97 -8.40
CA ILE A 114 18.10 -9.78 -8.46
C ILE A 114 18.83 -9.67 -9.80
N ASP A 115 19.23 -10.78 -10.40
CA ASP A 115 19.94 -10.75 -11.68
C ASP A 115 18.97 -10.42 -12.84
N ALA A 116 17.73 -10.91 -12.78
CA ALA A 116 16.66 -10.49 -13.69
C ALA A 116 16.35 -8.98 -13.53
N VAL A 117 16.31 -8.47 -12.32
CA VAL A 117 16.16 -7.02 -12.05
C VAL A 117 17.29 -6.24 -12.70
N LYS A 118 18.57 -6.57 -12.42
CA LYS A 118 19.74 -5.86 -12.98
C LYS A 118 19.72 -5.77 -14.48
N THR A 119 19.34 -6.87 -15.16
CA THR A 119 19.30 -6.92 -16.64
C THR A 119 18.11 -6.17 -17.24
N SER A 120 17.09 -5.88 -16.43
CA SER A 120 15.86 -5.19 -16.86
C SER A 120 15.88 -3.68 -16.61
N ILE A 121 16.92 -3.16 -15.94
CA ILE A 121 17.06 -1.71 -15.71
C ILE A 121 17.30 -0.99 -17.03
N SER A 122 16.50 0.04 -17.28
CA SER A 122 16.62 0.93 -18.45
C SER A 122 16.69 2.40 -18.01
N PRO A 123 16.98 3.32 -18.94
CA PRO A 123 16.90 4.78 -18.65
C PRO A 123 15.49 5.26 -18.23
N LYS A 124 14.45 4.46 -18.45
CA LYS A 124 13.07 4.75 -18.06
C LYS A 124 12.69 4.15 -16.71
N THR A 125 13.50 3.27 -16.15
CA THR A 125 13.22 2.62 -14.87
C THR A 125 13.19 3.68 -13.77
N LYS A 126 12.00 3.89 -13.21
CA LYS A 126 11.74 4.87 -12.16
C LYS A 126 11.68 4.25 -10.77
N ALA A 127 11.19 3.02 -10.69
CA ALA A 127 11.05 2.31 -9.42
C ALA A 127 11.21 0.80 -9.61
N ILE A 128 11.60 0.13 -8.52
CA ILE A 128 11.54 -1.32 -8.37
C ILE A 128 10.54 -1.58 -7.25
N MET A 129 9.59 -2.47 -7.50
CA MET A 129 8.54 -2.82 -6.55
C MET A 129 8.70 -4.28 -6.09
N PRO A 130 9.47 -4.54 -5.02
CA PRO A 130 9.55 -5.86 -4.45
C PRO A 130 8.22 -6.23 -3.78
N VAL A 131 7.87 -7.51 -3.82
CA VAL A 131 6.66 -8.03 -3.17
C VAL A 131 7.05 -9.13 -2.18
N HIS A 132 6.66 -8.96 -0.93
CA HIS A 132 6.82 -9.96 0.12
C HIS A 132 5.69 -10.99 0.04
N MET A 133 5.75 -11.83 -0.99
CA MET A 133 4.65 -12.75 -1.33
C MET A 133 4.42 -13.76 -0.21
N CYS A 134 3.15 -13.88 0.24
CA CYS A 134 2.75 -14.76 1.35
C CYS A 134 3.51 -14.52 2.66
N GLY A 135 4.13 -13.36 2.84
CA GLY A 135 4.95 -13.03 4.00
C GLY A 135 6.42 -13.44 3.90
N SER A 136 6.84 -14.03 2.78
CA SER A 136 8.27 -14.27 2.49
C SER A 136 8.93 -12.94 2.15
N MET A 137 9.97 -12.57 2.89
CA MET A 137 10.70 -11.31 2.68
C MET A 137 11.52 -11.38 1.39
N ALA A 138 11.32 -10.42 0.51
CA ALA A 138 12.21 -10.20 -0.62
C ALA A 138 13.59 -9.73 -0.11
N ASN A 139 14.65 -10.20 -0.76
CA ASN A 139 15.99 -9.69 -0.50
C ASN A 139 16.09 -8.23 -0.96
N LEU A 140 16.41 -7.33 -0.04
CA LEU A 140 16.51 -5.89 -0.30
C LEU A 140 17.97 -5.37 -0.22
N ASP A 141 18.95 -6.26 0.01
CA ASP A 141 20.38 -5.94 0.12
C ASP A 141 21.08 -5.93 -1.24
#